data_ccf7c29f516380dcfa634e9c13e2dd29
#
_entry.id   ccf7c29f516380dcfa634e9c13e2dd29
#
_cell.length_a   1.000
_cell.length_b   1.000
_cell.length_c   1.000
_cell.angle_alpha   90.00
_cell.angle_beta   90.00
_cell.angle_gamma   90.00
#
_symmetry.space_group_name_H-M   'P 1'
#
loop_
_entity.id
_entity.type
_entity.pdbx_description
1 polymer ?
#
loop_
_entity_poly.entity_id
_entity_poly.type
_entity_poly.pdbx_seq_one_letter_code
_entity_poly.pdbx_strand_id
1 'polypeptide(L)'
;MPYTTEDKIIIKHYRQTYQWGSRQILAKLGKDKNWTRDGIEYQIKKIDATGSHKRIKGSGRPRSARTEENREEVEEMIMSQEDADTGEWRRHDSPREIAQRLGISKDSVNRIVKHDLDLKMYHRVKGQQLKEGDHEKRIVRSKRMLRYFTKDNLRKTFFSDESIFTVEGLYNAHNDVFYSRERKKEDVDESRIHHGKSQFPKSVMVSAGISNLGKTSLYLIEQGVRVDSQYYCDGLLSQLIPEMSRLSGGNFIFQQDGARSHTSKHTMAYLDNNLPDEADVLLPEDWPPHSPDLNPLDYCIWSSLARKVFKVKIRDVDHLCDRLGEAWEQIGQEEID
;
A
#
# COMPACT_ATOMS: atom_id res chain seq x y z
N MET A 1 -34.69 6.91 32.00
CA MET A 1 -33.81 6.36 30.99
C MET A 1 -34.56 6.32 29.66
N PRO A 2 -33.87 6.45 28.50
CA PRO A 2 -34.55 6.33 27.22
C PRO A 2 -35.01 4.88 26.99
N TYR A 3 -36.19 4.70 26.40
CA TYR A 3 -36.71 3.38 26.04
C TYR A 3 -35.79 2.65 25.10
N THR A 4 -35.50 1.38 25.39
CA THR A 4 -34.71 0.52 24.50
C THR A 4 -35.48 0.20 23.22
N THR A 5 -34.81 -0.36 22.22
CA THR A 5 -35.50 -0.81 20.97
C THR A 5 -36.53 -1.90 21.30
N GLU A 6 -36.19 -2.83 22.19
CA GLU A 6 -37.09 -3.89 22.67
C GLU A 6 -38.32 -3.33 23.39
N ASP A 7 -38.14 -2.35 24.28
CA ASP A 7 -39.23 -1.69 24.94
C ASP A 7 -40.23 -1.07 23.96
N LYS A 8 -39.73 -0.41 22.94
CA LYS A 8 -40.58 0.19 21.90
C LYS A 8 -41.29 -0.86 21.04
N ILE A 9 -40.67 -2.00 20.78
CA ILE A 9 -41.29 -3.12 20.08
C ILE A 9 -42.43 -3.71 20.95
N ILE A 10 -42.19 -3.91 22.23
CA ILE A 10 -43.19 -4.43 23.17
C ILE A 10 -44.39 -3.46 23.27
N ILE A 11 -44.15 -2.17 23.43
CA ILE A 11 -45.22 -1.16 23.49
C ILE A 11 -46.03 -1.18 22.20
N LYS A 12 -45.36 -1.28 21.03
CA LYS A 12 -46.01 -1.39 19.73
C LYS A 12 -46.90 -2.64 19.65
N HIS A 13 -46.38 -3.78 20.05
CA HIS A 13 -47.12 -5.04 20.03
C HIS A 13 -48.42 -4.95 20.86
N TYR A 14 -48.31 -4.53 22.11
CA TYR A 14 -49.48 -4.40 22.98
C TYR A 14 -50.49 -3.34 22.49
N ARG A 15 -50.00 -2.26 21.91
CA ARG A 15 -50.87 -1.24 21.29
C ARG A 15 -51.61 -1.78 20.09
N GLN A 16 -50.93 -2.44 19.14
CA GLN A 16 -51.54 -2.90 17.91
C GLN A 16 -52.38 -4.15 18.08
N THR A 17 -51.98 -5.09 18.94
CA THR A 17 -52.66 -6.37 19.10
C THR A 17 -53.85 -6.27 20.07
N TYR A 18 -53.66 -5.56 21.18
CA TYR A 18 -54.67 -5.52 22.26
C TYR A 18 -55.33 -4.17 22.45
N GLN A 19 -54.96 -3.16 21.67
CA GLN A 19 -55.44 -1.78 21.76
C GLN A 19 -55.25 -1.12 23.13
N TRP A 20 -54.22 -1.58 23.90
CA TRP A 20 -53.95 -1.08 25.23
C TRP A 20 -53.49 0.37 25.25
N GLY A 21 -53.99 1.13 26.20
CA GLY A 21 -53.53 2.49 26.49
C GLY A 21 -52.33 2.50 27.43
N SER A 22 -51.75 3.68 27.63
CA SER A 22 -50.57 3.89 28.46
C SER A 22 -50.69 3.36 29.90
N ARG A 23 -51.88 3.49 30.51
CA ARG A 23 -52.15 2.98 31.87
C ARG A 23 -52.08 1.45 31.94
N GLN A 24 -52.67 0.76 30.97
CA GLN A 24 -52.72 -0.71 30.93
C GLN A 24 -51.30 -1.29 30.66
N ILE A 25 -50.56 -0.70 29.75
CA ILE A 25 -49.19 -1.10 29.43
C ILE A 25 -48.28 -0.89 30.65
N LEU A 26 -48.38 0.27 31.32
CA LEU A 26 -47.60 0.58 32.50
C LEU A 26 -47.91 -0.39 33.67
N ALA A 27 -49.17 -0.66 33.91
CA ALA A 27 -49.62 -1.55 35.00
C ALA A 27 -49.11 -3.01 34.78
N LYS A 28 -49.10 -3.47 33.54
CA LYS A 28 -48.73 -4.86 33.19
C LYS A 28 -47.24 -5.07 33.07
N LEU A 29 -46.52 -4.13 32.50
CA LEU A 29 -45.11 -4.29 32.05
C LEU A 29 -44.16 -3.28 32.70
N GLY A 30 -44.66 -2.25 33.35
CA GLY A 30 -43.84 -1.18 33.91
C GLY A 30 -43.25 -1.45 35.29
N LYS A 31 -43.67 -2.55 35.98
CA LYS A 31 -43.28 -2.82 37.37
C LYS A 31 -41.76 -3.01 37.54
N ASP A 32 -41.10 -3.63 36.58
CA ASP A 32 -39.67 -3.94 36.62
C ASP A 32 -38.84 -3.00 35.71
N LYS A 33 -39.50 -2.01 35.10
CA LYS A 33 -38.87 -1.07 34.15
C LYS A 33 -39.21 0.35 34.62
N ASN A 34 -38.23 1.24 34.60
CA ASN A 34 -38.42 2.66 34.94
C ASN A 34 -39.20 3.41 33.85
N TRP A 35 -40.34 2.86 33.44
CA TRP A 35 -41.22 3.49 32.46
C TRP A 35 -42.14 4.52 33.15
N THR A 36 -42.34 5.62 32.45
CA THR A 36 -43.32 6.63 32.86
C THR A 36 -44.55 6.56 31.95
N ARG A 37 -45.70 6.92 32.51
CA ARG A 37 -46.96 6.98 31.74
C ARG A 37 -46.83 7.88 30.54
N ASP A 38 -46.26 9.07 30.69
CA ASP A 38 -46.08 10.05 29.62
C ASP A 38 -45.12 9.55 28.53
N GLY A 39 -44.08 8.84 28.93
CA GLY A 39 -43.15 8.21 27.99
C GLY A 39 -43.82 7.13 27.15
N ILE A 40 -44.66 6.28 27.74
CA ILE A 40 -45.45 5.27 27.01
C ILE A 40 -46.46 5.96 26.09
N GLU A 41 -47.15 6.98 26.58
CA GLU A 41 -48.14 7.74 25.81
C GLU A 41 -47.53 8.43 24.59
N TYR A 42 -46.32 8.98 24.75
CA TYR A 42 -45.54 9.50 23.61
C TYR A 42 -45.23 8.42 22.58
N GLN A 43 -44.83 7.22 23.00
CA GLN A 43 -44.57 6.13 22.07
C GLN A 43 -45.87 5.66 21.38
N ILE A 44 -46.99 5.58 22.12
CA ILE A 44 -48.29 5.22 21.57
C ILE A 44 -48.73 6.24 20.49
N LYS A 45 -48.70 7.53 20.80
CA LYS A 45 -49.03 8.60 19.82
C LYS A 45 -48.20 8.51 18.57
N LYS A 46 -46.92 8.22 18.72
CA LYS A 46 -46.02 8.02 17.60
C LYS A 46 -46.39 6.78 16.78
N ILE A 47 -46.67 5.65 17.44
CA ILE A 47 -47.04 4.39 16.76
C ILE A 47 -48.38 4.56 16.05
N ASP A 48 -49.37 5.21 16.66
CA ASP A 48 -50.66 5.46 16.06
C ASP A 48 -50.56 6.37 14.81
N ALA A 49 -49.68 7.38 14.87
CA ALA A 49 -49.46 8.31 13.76
C ALA A 49 -48.63 7.71 12.62
N THR A 50 -47.66 6.81 12.88
CA THR A 50 -46.67 6.36 11.87
C THR A 50 -46.72 4.86 11.59
N GLY A 51 -47.47 4.07 12.38
CA GLY A 51 -47.45 2.61 12.35
C GLY A 51 -46.13 1.98 12.83
N SER A 52 -45.14 2.80 13.26
CA SER A 52 -43.78 2.35 13.56
C SER A 52 -43.26 2.85 14.89
N HIS A 53 -42.48 1.99 15.55
CA HIS A 53 -41.68 2.37 16.73
C HIS A 53 -40.37 3.10 16.38
N LYS A 54 -39.95 3.04 15.11
CA LYS A 54 -38.70 3.63 14.63
C LYS A 54 -38.78 5.16 14.55
N ARG A 55 -37.64 5.82 14.58
CA ARG A 55 -37.57 7.26 14.37
C ARG A 55 -38.04 7.63 12.98
N ILE A 56 -38.82 8.69 12.86
CA ILE A 56 -39.27 9.20 11.56
C ILE A 56 -38.03 9.61 10.75
N LYS A 57 -37.95 9.12 9.52
CA LYS A 57 -36.86 9.45 8.60
C LYS A 57 -36.90 10.97 8.34
N GLY A 58 -35.77 11.63 8.50
CA GLY A 58 -35.68 13.09 8.30
C GLY A 58 -35.95 13.95 9.56
N SER A 59 -36.36 13.35 10.71
CA SER A 59 -36.63 14.09 11.97
C SER A 59 -35.35 14.44 12.77
N GLY A 60 -34.18 14.44 12.14
CA GLY A 60 -32.91 14.88 12.75
C GLY A 60 -32.70 16.38 12.64
N ARG A 61 -31.60 16.87 13.26
CA ARG A 61 -31.16 18.26 13.06
C ARG A 61 -30.92 18.52 11.58
N PRO A 62 -31.41 19.64 11.01
CA PRO A 62 -31.13 20.01 9.62
C PRO A 62 -29.64 19.99 9.30
N ARG A 63 -29.29 19.58 8.08
CA ARG A 63 -27.89 19.50 7.62
C ARG A 63 -27.44 20.87 7.09
N SER A 64 -27.22 21.83 8.00
CA SER A 64 -26.92 23.22 7.64
C SER A 64 -25.62 23.40 6.83
N ALA A 65 -24.66 22.48 6.95
CA ALA A 65 -23.39 22.54 6.22
C ALA A 65 -23.37 21.64 4.95
N ARG A 66 -24.40 20.82 4.72
CA ARG A 66 -24.49 19.90 3.58
C ARG A 66 -25.68 20.31 2.69
N THR A 67 -25.67 21.57 2.28
CA THR A 67 -26.63 22.15 1.35
C THR A 67 -26.31 21.72 -0.08
N GLU A 68 -27.21 21.88 -1.00
CA GLU A 68 -26.99 21.59 -2.43
C GLU A 68 -25.85 22.44 -2.99
N GLU A 69 -25.85 23.75 -2.69
CA GLU A 69 -24.79 24.69 -3.06
C GLU A 69 -23.40 24.20 -2.60
N ASN A 70 -23.24 23.86 -1.33
CA ASN A 70 -21.99 23.35 -0.82
C ASN A 70 -21.59 22.00 -1.45
N ARG A 71 -22.54 21.19 -1.90
CA ARG A 71 -22.26 19.93 -2.61
C ARG A 71 -21.71 20.20 -4.00
N GLU A 72 -22.36 21.07 -4.77
CA GLU A 72 -21.93 21.48 -6.10
C GLU A 72 -20.55 22.13 -6.07
N GLU A 73 -20.29 23.05 -5.13
CA GLU A 73 -18.99 23.67 -4.99
C GLU A 73 -17.89 22.70 -4.58
N VAL A 74 -18.16 21.73 -3.66
CA VAL A 74 -17.21 20.69 -3.30
C VAL A 74 -16.94 19.78 -4.50
N GLU A 75 -17.94 19.42 -5.28
CA GLU A 75 -17.80 18.61 -6.48
C GLU A 75 -16.94 19.31 -7.52
N GLU A 76 -17.22 20.57 -7.82
CA GLU A 76 -16.43 21.38 -8.74
C GLU A 76 -14.97 21.49 -8.31
N MET A 77 -14.70 21.82 -7.03
CA MET A 77 -13.33 21.91 -6.50
C MET A 77 -12.56 20.59 -6.52
N ILE A 78 -13.25 19.45 -6.44
CA ILE A 78 -12.62 18.14 -6.50
C ILE A 78 -12.44 17.67 -7.94
N MET A 79 -13.41 17.89 -8.80
CA MET A 79 -13.40 17.41 -10.17
C MET A 79 -12.63 18.32 -11.14
N SER A 80 -12.44 19.60 -10.78
CA SER A 80 -11.66 20.57 -11.58
C SER A 80 -10.13 20.30 -11.63
N GLN A 81 -9.71 19.08 -11.32
CA GLN A 81 -8.30 18.68 -11.36
C GLN A 81 -7.76 18.47 -12.77
N GLU A 82 -8.63 18.30 -13.73
CA GLU A 82 -8.27 18.23 -15.15
C GLU A 82 -8.63 19.55 -15.81
N ASP A 83 -7.61 20.32 -16.20
CA ASP A 83 -7.81 21.36 -17.17
C ASP A 83 -8.09 20.65 -18.53
N ALA A 84 -9.34 20.67 -18.95
CA ALA A 84 -9.79 19.97 -20.14
C ALA A 84 -9.07 20.48 -21.43
N ASP A 85 -8.54 21.70 -21.40
CA ASP A 85 -7.91 22.34 -22.55
C ASP A 85 -6.37 22.09 -22.61
N THR A 86 -5.70 21.96 -21.46
CA THR A 86 -4.24 21.84 -21.42
C THR A 86 -3.75 20.44 -21.03
N GLY A 87 -4.60 19.59 -20.47
CA GLY A 87 -4.21 18.30 -19.91
C GLY A 87 -3.25 18.40 -18.72
N GLU A 88 -3.02 19.60 -18.21
CA GLU A 88 -2.18 19.81 -17.04
C GLU A 88 -2.90 19.42 -15.76
N TRP A 89 -2.26 18.55 -15.00
CA TRP A 89 -2.74 18.11 -13.70
C TRP A 89 -2.53 19.20 -12.65
N ARG A 90 -3.59 19.81 -12.15
CA ARG A 90 -3.53 20.67 -10.98
C ARG A 90 -3.66 19.83 -9.70
N ARG A 91 -2.94 20.28 -8.65
CA ARG A 91 -3.15 19.74 -7.31
C ARG A 91 -4.55 20.15 -6.84
N HIS A 92 -5.39 19.18 -6.46
CA HIS A 92 -6.69 19.48 -5.88
C HIS A 92 -6.54 20.15 -4.52
N ASP A 93 -7.51 20.98 -4.17
CA ASP A 93 -7.63 21.53 -2.84
C ASP A 93 -7.82 20.39 -1.82
N SER A 94 -7.10 20.46 -0.72
CA SER A 94 -7.28 19.50 0.37
C SER A 94 -8.66 19.71 1.03
N PRO A 95 -9.24 18.70 1.69
CA PRO A 95 -10.49 18.89 2.43
C PRO A 95 -10.43 20.01 3.49
N ARG A 96 -9.24 20.43 3.92
CA ARG A 96 -9.04 21.59 4.81
C ARG A 96 -9.17 22.90 4.07
N GLU A 97 -8.57 23.02 2.91
CA GLU A 97 -8.64 24.21 2.03
C GLU A 97 -10.06 24.43 1.56
N ILE A 98 -10.75 23.37 1.11
CA ILE A 98 -12.18 23.42 0.73
C ILE A 98 -13.03 23.87 1.93
N ALA A 99 -12.82 23.26 3.10
CA ALA A 99 -13.55 23.61 4.32
C ALA A 99 -13.37 25.08 4.71
N GLN A 100 -12.15 25.62 4.59
CA GLN A 100 -11.84 27.01 4.86
C GLN A 100 -12.52 27.93 3.86
N ARG A 101 -12.53 27.59 2.56
CA ARG A 101 -13.15 28.38 1.49
C ARG A 101 -14.67 28.46 1.64
N LEU A 102 -15.30 27.34 2.00
CA LEU A 102 -16.76 27.26 2.17
C LEU A 102 -17.26 27.63 3.57
N GLY A 103 -16.38 27.92 4.52
CA GLY A 103 -16.76 28.22 5.91
C GLY A 103 -17.44 27.06 6.64
N ILE A 104 -17.17 25.82 6.23
CA ILE A 104 -17.73 24.59 6.87
C ILE A 104 -16.62 23.75 7.51
N SER A 105 -17.02 22.73 8.30
CA SER A 105 -16.01 21.85 8.90
C SER A 105 -15.41 20.88 7.87
N LYS A 106 -14.12 20.49 8.06
CA LYS A 106 -13.46 19.43 7.29
C LYS A 106 -14.28 18.13 7.28
N ASP A 107 -14.92 17.80 8.43
CA ASP A 107 -15.75 16.61 8.54
C ASP A 107 -17.01 16.71 7.69
N SER A 108 -17.55 17.93 7.51
CA SER A 108 -18.68 18.16 6.59
C SER A 108 -18.26 17.94 5.15
N VAL A 109 -17.09 18.45 4.74
CA VAL A 109 -16.53 18.19 3.38
C VAL A 109 -16.34 16.69 3.18
N ASN A 110 -15.69 15.99 4.11
CA ASN A 110 -15.49 14.53 4.00
C ASN A 110 -16.81 13.75 3.90
N ARG A 111 -17.86 14.21 4.59
CA ARG A 111 -19.20 13.59 4.52
C ARG A 111 -19.89 13.88 3.19
N ILE A 112 -19.75 15.10 2.65
CA ILE A 112 -20.23 15.44 1.31
C ILE A 112 -19.58 14.52 0.29
N VAL A 113 -18.25 14.45 0.26
CA VAL A 113 -17.49 13.62 -0.67
C VAL A 113 -17.92 12.16 -0.60
N LYS A 114 -17.96 11.59 0.60
CA LYS A 114 -18.20 10.14 0.79
C LYS A 114 -19.66 9.73 0.69
N HIS A 115 -20.60 10.57 1.16
CA HIS A 115 -22.01 10.16 1.35
C HIS A 115 -23.00 10.89 0.45
N ASP A 116 -22.66 12.08 -0.02
CA ASP A 116 -23.56 12.84 -0.90
C ASP A 116 -23.14 12.72 -2.36
N LEU A 117 -21.82 12.72 -2.63
CA LEU A 117 -21.26 12.56 -3.98
C LEU A 117 -20.83 11.10 -4.28
N ASP A 118 -20.82 10.23 -3.29
CA ASP A 118 -20.34 8.82 -3.39
C ASP A 118 -18.95 8.67 -4.03
N LEU A 119 -18.10 9.67 -3.83
CA LEU A 119 -16.74 9.67 -4.36
C LEU A 119 -15.80 8.88 -3.44
N LYS A 120 -14.91 8.11 -4.05
CA LYS A 120 -13.86 7.36 -3.37
C LYS A 120 -12.51 8.02 -3.60
N MET A 121 -11.75 8.21 -2.52
CA MET A 121 -10.40 8.72 -2.60
C MET A 121 -9.42 7.56 -2.92
N TYR A 122 -8.62 7.74 -3.95
CA TYR A 122 -7.54 6.83 -4.32
C TYR A 122 -6.19 7.54 -4.18
N HIS A 123 -5.19 6.81 -3.68
CA HIS A 123 -3.82 7.29 -3.68
C HIS A 123 -3.17 7.01 -5.04
N ARG A 124 -2.47 8.01 -5.56
CA ARG A 124 -1.65 7.79 -6.77
C ARG A 124 -0.44 6.96 -6.40
N VAL A 125 -0.22 5.89 -7.14
CA VAL A 125 0.97 5.06 -7.02
C VAL A 125 1.99 5.55 -8.02
N LYS A 126 3.24 5.74 -7.58
CA LYS A 126 4.35 6.02 -8.48
C LYS A 126 4.63 4.75 -9.28
N GLY A 127 4.52 4.83 -10.58
CA GLY A 127 4.85 3.76 -11.52
C GLY A 127 5.84 4.26 -12.58
N GLN A 128 6.51 3.35 -13.26
CA GLN A 128 7.32 3.70 -14.41
C GLN A 128 6.42 4.14 -15.57
N GLN A 129 6.81 5.23 -16.23
CA GLN A 129 6.09 5.70 -17.41
C GLN A 129 6.27 4.71 -18.55
N LEU A 130 5.18 4.17 -19.05
CA LEU A 130 5.19 3.27 -20.19
C LEU A 130 5.28 4.09 -21.49
N LYS A 131 6.09 3.59 -22.43
CA LYS A 131 6.21 4.15 -23.78
C LYS A 131 5.05 3.66 -24.64
N GLU A 132 4.82 4.35 -25.74
CA GLU A 132 3.88 3.89 -26.77
C GLU A 132 4.24 2.47 -27.23
N GLY A 133 3.25 1.58 -27.31
CA GLY A 133 3.44 0.16 -27.63
C GLY A 133 3.89 -0.75 -26.48
N ASP A 134 4.29 -0.21 -25.32
CA ASP A 134 4.64 -1.07 -24.16
C ASP A 134 3.42 -1.79 -23.57
N HIS A 135 2.25 -1.18 -23.64
CA HIS A 135 0.99 -1.82 -23.20
C HIS A 135 0.71 -3.11 -23.97
N GLU A 136 0.82 -3.09 -25.28
CA GLU A 136 0.60 -4.26 -26.13
C GLU A 136 1.63 -5.34 -25.85
N LYS A 137 2.93 -4.96 -25.78
CA LYS A 137 4.01 -5.88 -25.42
C LYS A 137 3.78 -6.51 -24.05
N ARG A 138 3.40 -5.72 -23.04
CA ARG A 138 3.06 -6.23 -21.70
C ARG A 138 1.95 -7.26 -21.76
N ILE A 139 0.85 -6.98 -22.46
CA ILE A 139 -0.28 -7.91 -22.59
C ILE A 139 0.17 -9.22 -23.27
N VAL A 140 0.91 -9.15 -24.38
CA VAL A 140 1.36 -10.34 -25.11
C VAL A 140 2.30 -11.18 -24.25
N ARG A 141 3.32 -10.54 -23.65
CA ARG A 141 4.34 -11.21 -22.84
C ARG A 141 3.74 -11.77 -21.53
N SER A 142 2.87 -11.03 -20.86
CA SER A 142 2.17 -11.54 -19.66
C SER A 142 1.31 -12.77 -19.98
N LYS A 143 0.64 -12.81 -21.14
CA LYS A 143 -0.09 -14.01 -21.58
C LYS A 143 0.84 -15.20 -21.86
N ARG A 144 2.05 -14.97 -22.38
CA ARG A 144 3.07 -16.04 -22.53
C ARG A 144 3.53 -16.53 -21.15
N MET A 145 3.87 -15.60 -20.25
CA MET A 145 4.30 -15.93 -18.90
C MET A 145 3.25 -16.77 -18.15
N LEU A 146 1.97 -16.41 -18.22
CA LEU A 146 0.90 -17.18 -17.61
C LEU A 146 0.82 -18.64 -18.10
N ARG A 147 1.30 -18.91 -19.32
CA ARG A 147 1.38 -20.28 -19.86
C ARG A 147 2.70 -20.96 -19.47
N TYR A 148 3.77 -20.20 -19.39
CA TYR A 148 5.11 -20.70 -19.08
C TYR A 148 5.29 -20.98 -17.59
N PHE A 149 4.81 -20.09 -16.72
CA PHE A 149 4.90 -20.24 -15.27
C PHE A 149 3.83 -21.19 -14.73
N THR A 150 4.05 -22.47 -14.93
CA THR A 150 3.38 -23.52 -14.12
C THR A 150 3.89 -23.41 -12.68
N LYS A 151 3.21 -24.07 -11.74
CA LYS A 151 3.68 -24.14 -10.35
C LYS A 151 5.10 -24.70 -10.23
N ASP A 152 5.44 -25.67 -11.10
CA ASP A 152 6.75 -26.30 -11.11
C ASP A 152 7.82 -25.35 -11.66
N ASN A 153 7.56 -24.71 -12.79
CA ASN A 153 8.49 -23.72 -13.37
C ASN A 153 8.71 -22.55 -12.43
N LEU A 154 7.63 -22.01 -11.80
CA LEU A 154 7.75 -20.90 -10.86
C LEU A 154 8.62 -21.29 -9.65
N ARG A 155 8.44 -22.51 -9.12
CA ARG A 155 9.21 -23.00 -7.99
C ARG A 155 10.71 -23.03 -8.25
N LYS A 156 11.14 -23.40 -9.46
CA LYS A 156 12.54 -23.49 -9.84
C LYS A 156 13.10 -22.23 -10.48
N THR A 157 12.30 -21.16 -10.62
CA THR A 157 12.78 -19.89 -11.16
C THR A 157 13.56 -19.13 -10.11
N PHE A 158 14.82 -18.78 -10.44
CA PHE A 158 15.62 -17.81 -9.70
C PHE A 158 15.42 -16.43 -10.30
N PHE A 159 14.87 -15.55 -9.52
CA PHE A 159 14.77 -14.13 -9.82
C PHE A 159 16.00 -13.43 -9.32
N SER A 160 16.68 -12.67 -10.18
CA SER A 160 17.82 -11.85 -9.78
C SER A 160 17.53 -10.37 -9.97
N ASP A 161 18.22 -9.54 -9.18
CA ASP A 161 18.13 -8.09 -9.25
C ASP A 161 19.29 -7.41 -8.54
N GLU A 162 19.52 -6.14 -8.84
CA GLU A 162 20.46 -5.25 -8.16
C GLU A 162 19.74 -4.11 -7.47
N SER A 163 20.17 -3.79 -6.26
CA SER A 163 19.61 -2.68 -5.48
C SER A 163 20.68 -1.81 -4.84
N ILE A 164 20.41 -0.50 -4.71
CA ILE A 164 21.32 0.46 -4.10
C ILE A 164 20.84 0.81 -2.70
N PHE A 165 21.72 0.64 -1.72
CA PHE A 165 21.49 1.05 -0.34
C PHE A 165 22.39 2.23 0.01
N THR A 166 21.84 3.26 0.62
CA THR A 166 22.60 4.45 1.04
C THR A 166 22.84 4.45 2.55
N VAL A 167 23.94 5.05 3.00
CA VAL A 167 24.23 5.19 4.43
C VAL A 167 23.15 5.97 5.18
N GLU A 168 22.46 6.88 4.49
CA GLU A 168 21.39 7.69 5.09
C GLU A 168 20.04 6.95 5.21
N GLY A 169 19.93 5.78 4.62
CA GLY A 169 18.71 4.98 4.66
C GLY A 169 17.57 5.50 3.79
N LEU A 170 16.47 4.78 3.81
CA LEU A 170 15.23 5.20 3.15
C LEU A 170 14.45 6.12 4.09
N TYR A 171 14.34 7.39 3.72
CA TYR A 171 13.49 8.34 4.43
C TYR A 171 12.02 8.06 4.16
N ASN A 172 11.29 7.66 5.21
CA ASN A 172 9.84 7.56 5.16
C ASN A 172 9.22 8.61 6.10
N ALA A 173 8.74 9.70 5.54
CA ALA A 173 8.18 10.83 6.27
C ALA A 173 7.01 10.44 7.21
N HIS A 174 6.30 9.35 6.92
CA HIS A 174 5.21 8.86 7.78
C HIS A 174 5.70 8.19 9.06
N ASN A 175 6.90 7.61 9.03
CA ASN A 175 7.47 6.90 10.18
C ASN A 175 8.55 7.71 10.89
N ASP A 176 9.02 8.81 10.29
CA ASP A 176 10.03 9.70 10.88
C ASP A 176 9.35 10.70 11.80
N VAL A 177 8.88 10.18 12.92
CA VAL A 177 8.24 10.95 13.98
C VAL A 177 8.96 10.69 15.31
N PHE A 178 9.07 11.71 16.13
CA PHE A 178 9.57 11.58 17.49
C PHE A 178 8.59 12.23 18.48
N TYR A 179 8.63 11.77 19.71
CA TYR A 179 7.83 12.31 20.79
C TYR A 179 8.70 13.21 21.69
N SER A 180 8.18 14.39 22.05
CA SER A 180 8.80 15.31 23.01
C SER A 180 7.83 15.66 24.12
N ARG A 181 8.37 16.01 25.28
CA ARG A 181 7.59 16.59 26.39
C ARG A 181 7.37 18.09 26.24
N GLU A 182 8.16 18.72 25.36
CA GLU A 182 8.04 20.14 25.03
C GLU A 182 6.71 20.41 24.32
N ARG A 183 6.04 21.48 24.74
CA ARG A 183 4.71 21.83 24.21
C ARG A 183 4.79 22.57 22.88
N LYS A 184 5.92 23.24 22.61
CA LYS A 184 6.16 24.01 21.40
C LYS A 184 7.33 23.42 20.64
N LYS A 185 7.27 23.48 19.31
CA LYS A 185 8.33 22.98 18.44
C LYS A 185 9.64 23.75 18.62
N GLU A 186 9.53 25.05 18.95
CA GLU A 186 10.66 25.96 19.16
C GLU A 186 11.49 25.61 20.41
N ASP A 187 10.89 24.91 21.38
CA ASP A 187 11.56 24.50 22.63
C ASP A 187 12.25 23.12 22.48
N VAL A 188 12.06 22.46 21.33
CA VAL A 188 12.70 21.17 21.04
C VAL A 188 14.07 21.40 20.45
N ASP A 189 15.06 20.60 20.89
CA ASP A 189 16.41 20.63 20.34
C ASP A 189 16.39 20.50 18.81
N GLU A 190 17.00 21.47 18.13
CA GLU A 190 17.01 21.57 16.67
C GLU A 190 17.62 20.34 16.00
N SER A 191 18.60 19.69 16.63
CA SER A 191 19.21 18.44 16.15
C SER A 191 18.25 17.26 16.05
N ARG A 192 17.14 17.29 16.81
CA ARG A 192 16.08 16.27 16.76
C ARG A 192 15.04 16.57 15.68
N ILE A 193 14.92 17.83 15.26
CA ILE A 193 13.93 18.27 14.28
C ILE A 193 14.49 18.15 12.87
N HIS A 194 15.79 18.41 12.70
CA HIS A 194 16.44 18.45 11.40
C HIS A 194 17.33 17.24 11.17
N HIS A 195 16.98 16.43 10.18
CA HIS A 195 17.89 15.44 9.60
C HIS A 195 18.71 16.08 8.49
N GLY A 196 20.02 16.16 8.70
CA GLY A 196 20.96 16.54 7.63
C GLY A 196 20.91 15.50 6.53
N LYS A 197 20.55 15.90 5.31
CA LYS A 197 20.58 15.03 4.12
C LYS A 197 21.74 15.44 3.25
N SER A 198 22.65 14.48 2.95
CA SER A 198 23.71 14.71 1.98
C SER A 198 23.15 14.78 0.55
N GLN A 199 23.71 15.67 -0.26
CA GLN A 199 23.33 15.74 -1.69
C GLN A 199 23.77 14.50 -2.46
N PHE A 200 24.89 13.86 -2.04
CA PHE A 200 25.45 12.64 -2.63
C PHE A 200 25.77 11.65 -1.50
N PRO A 201 24.77 10.91 -1.02
CA PRO A 201 25.00 9.94 0.05
C PRO A 201 25.88 8.79 -0.45
N LYS A 202 26.81 8.35 0.39
CA LYS A 202 27.60 7.14 0.13
C LYS A 202 26.63 5.95 0.02
N SER A 203 26.88 5.09 -0.95
CA SER A 203 25.99 3.97 -1.26
C SER A 203 26.76 2.68 -1.54
N VAL A 204 26.10 1.57 -1.37
CA VAL A 204 26.56 0.24 -1.76
C VAL A 204 25.50 -0.35 -2.69
N MET A 205 25.92 -0.90 -3.81
CA MET A 205 25.07 -1.68 -4.68
C MET A 205 25.20 -3.16 -4.27
N VAL A 206 24.10 -3.87 -4.27
CA VAL A 206 24.06 -5.30 -3.96
C VAL A 206 23.36 -6.05 -5.07
N SER A 207 23.75 -7.31 -5.29
CA SER A 207 23.05 -8.24 -6.20
C SER A 207 22.74 -9.54 -5.47
N ALA A 208 21.61 -10.15 -5.78
CA ALA A 208 21.21 -11.46 -5.23
C ALA A 208 20.23 -12.17 -6.17
N GLY A 209 20.07 -13.48 -5.95
CA GLY A 209 19.05 -14.32 -6.57
C GLY A 209 18.21 -15.04 -5.52
N ILE A 210 16.90 -15.15 -5.77
CA ILE A 210 15.97 -15.87 -4.88
C ILE A 210 15.06 -16.81 -5.67
N SER A 211 14.67 -17.89 -5.02
CA SER A 211 13.75 -18.91 -5.54
C SER A 211 13.05 -19.62 -4.37
N ASN A 212 11.98 -20.36 -4.64
CA ASN A 212 11.44 -21.31 -3.63
C ASN A 212 12.44 -22.43 -3.27
N LEU A 213 13.53 -22.59 -4.02
CA LEU A 213 14.59 -23.56 -3.73
C LEU A 213 15.67 -22.99 -2.78
N GLY A 214 15.67 -21.70 -2.54
CA GLY A 214 16.62 -21.01 -1.69
C GLY A 214 17.00 -19.63 -2.20
N LYS A 215 17.92 -18.99 -1.50
CA LYS A 215 18.51 -17.71 -1.88
C LYS A 215 20.03 -17.86 -2.07
N THR A 216 20.60 -17.04 -2.95
CA THR A 216 22.06 -16.91 -3.10
C THR A 216 22.65 -16.08 -1.96
N SER A 217 23.96 -16.04 -1.86
CA SER A 217 24.67 -15.02 -1.11
C SER A 217 24.29 -13.61 -1.59
N LEU A 218 24.42 -12.62 -0.72
CA LEU A 218 24.29 -11.21 -1.09
C LEU A 218 25.65 -10.71 -1.59
N TYR A 219 25.73 -10.37 -2.87
CA TYR A 219 26.97 -9.89 -3.48
C TYR A 219 27.05 -8.38 -3.36
N LEU A 220 28.10 -7.88 -2.71
CA LEU A 220 28.36 -6.45 -2.58
C LEU A 220 29.20 -5.98 -3.75
N ILE A 221 28.74 -4.96 -4.45
CA ILE A 221 29.42 -4.35 -5.59
C ILE A 221 30.17 -3.13 -5.08
N GLU A 222 31.48 -3.06 -5.35
CA GLU A 222 32.36 -1.99 -4.90
C GLU A 222 31.88 -0.63 -5.36
N GLN A 223 32.03 0.37 -4.48
CA GLN A 223 31.61 1.73 -4.76
C GLN A 223 32.36 2.29 -5.99
N GLY A 224 31.59 2.88 -6.93
CA GLY A 224 32.13 3.48 -8.15
C GLY A 224 32.31 2.49 -9.31
N VAL A 225 32.13 1.21 -9.10
CA VAL A 225 32.13 0.22 -10.17
C VAL A 225 30.87 0.39 -11.01
N ARG A 226 31.07 0.47 -12.33
CA ARG A 226 29.96 0.43 -13.29
C ARG A 226 29.68 -1.02 -13.65
N VAL A 227 28.47 -1.48 -13.41
CA VAL A 227 28.02 -2.81 -13.82
C VAL A 227 27.73 -2.78 -15.33
N ASP A 228 28.77 -2.95 -16.12
CA ASP A 228 28.65 -3.23 -17.56
C ASP A 228 28.54 -4.74 -17.80
N SER A 229 28.45 -5.16 -19.07
CA SER A 229 28.29 -6.58 -19.40
C SER A 229 29.49 -7.44 -19.02
N GLN A 230 30.69 -6.88 -19.02
CA GLN A 230 31.90 -7.61 -18.61
C GLN A 230 31.87 -7.88 -17.11
N TYR A 231 31.67 -6.81 -16.29
CA TYR A 231 31.58 -6.97 -14.84
C TYR A 231 30.39 -7.86 -14.43
N TYR A 232 29.26 -7.74 -15.14
CA TYR A 232 28.09 -8.57 -14.88
C TYR A 232 28.40 -10.06 -15.05
N CYS A 233 29.09 -10.43 -16.12
CA CYS A 233 29.51 -11.81 -16.37
C CYS A 233 30.57 -12.29 -15.37
N ASP A 234 31.70 -11.57 -15.29
CA ASP A 234 32.87 -12.02 -14.55
C ASP A 234 32.75 -11.80 -13.03
N GLY A 235 32.03 -10.74 -12.63
CA GLY A 235 31.85 -10.40 -11.21
C GLY A 235 30.60 -11.03 -10.57
N LEU A 236 29.48 -11.05 -11.25
CA LEU A 236 28.19 -11.47 -10.67
C LEU A 236 27.76 -12.86 -11.14
N LEU A 237 27.59 -13.09 -12.44
CA LEU A 237 27.11 -14.36 -12.96
C LEU A 237 28.05 -15.52 -12.65
N SER A 238 29.36 -15.27 -12.64
CA SER A 238 30.38 -16.26 -12.25
C SER A 238 30.20 -16.82 -10.83
N GLN A 239 29.50 -16.09 -9.98
CA GLN A 239 29.17 -16.46 -8.60
C GLN A 239 27.73 -16.92 -8.45
N LEU A 240 26.79 -16.22 -9.07
CA LEU A 240 25.35 -16.53 -9.00
C LEU A 240 25.01 -17.90 -9.61
N ILE A 241 25.53 -18.20 -10.80
CA ILE A 241 25.23 -19.45 -11.51
C ILE A 241 25.63 -20.70 -10.71
N PRO A 242 26.86 -20.79 -10.15
CA PRO A 242 27.24 -21.92 -9.31
C PRO A 242 26.37 -22.08 -8.05
N GLU A 243 25.99 -20.98 -7.41
CA GLU A 243 25.11 -21.07 -6.23
C GLU A 243 23.70 -21.51 -6.60
N MET A 244 23.10 -20.95 -7.64
CA MET A 244 21.80 -21.38 -8.14
C MET A 244 21.81 -22.85 -8.57
N SER A 245 22.88 -23.29 -9.25
CA SER A 245 23.10 -24.69 -9.63
C SER A 245 23.17 -25.60 -8.41
N ARG A 246 23.90 -25.21 -7.37
CA ARG A 246 23.99 -25.97 -6.11
C ARG A 246 22.64 -26.08 -5.41
N LEU A 247 21.85 -25.00 -5.35
CA LEU A 247 20.55 -24.95 -4.70
C LEU A 247 19.49 -25.78 -5.43
N SER A 248 19.55 -25.85 -6.74
CA SER A 248 18.56 -26.51 -7.61
C SER A 248 18.96 -27.90 -8.11
N GLY A 249 20.21 -28.33 -7.86
CA GLY A 249 20.76 -29.52 -8.49
C GLY A 249 21.00 -29.37 -10.00
N GLY A 250 21.17 -28.15 -10.49
CA GLY A 250 21.41 -27.82 -11.89
C GLY A 250 20.18 -27.57 -12.74
N ASN A 251 18.97 -27.87 -12.22
CA ASN A 251 17.72 -27.68 -12.95
C ASN A 251 16.99 -26.43 -12.43
N PHE A 252 17.15 -25.33 -13.11
CA PHE A 252 16.51 -24.06 -12.74
C PHE A 252 16.22 -23.17 -13.96
N ILE A 253 15.38 -22.19 -13.77
CA ILE A 253 15.11 -21.12 -14.74
C ILE A 253 15.72 -19.85 -14.18
N PHE A 254 16.59 -19.19 -14.92
CA PHE A 254 17.19 -17.93 -14.54
C PHE A 254 16.41 -16.75 -15.12
N GLN A 255 15.92 -15.85 -14.26
CA GLN A 255 15.29 -14.61 -14.65
C GLN A 255 16.17 -13.43 -14.28
N GLN A 256 16.40 -12.56 -15.23
CA GLN A 256 17.08 -11.27 -15.09
C GLN A 256 16.24 -10.17 -15.73
N ASP A 257 16.45 -8.91 -15.32
CA ASP A 257 15.74 -7.77 -15.90
C ASP A 257 16.23 -7.44 -17.33
N GLY A 258 15.59 -6.43 -17.94
CA GLY A 258 15.91 -5.97 -19.28
C GLY A 258 17.06 -4.94 -19.37
N ALA A 259 17.93 -4.83 -18.37
CA ALA A 259 19.06 -3.91 -18.40
C ALA A 259 20.01 -4.21 -19.57
N ARG A 260 20.68 -3.18 -20.10
CA ARG A 260 21.58 -3.35 -21.27
C ARG A 260 22.77 -4.27 -20.99
N SER A 261 23.28 -4.27 -19.77
CA SER A 261 24.31 -5.21 -19.32
C SER A 261 23.83 -6.66 -19.39
N HIS A 262 22.58 -6.92 -19.04
CA HIS A 262 21.98 -8.26 -18.98
C HIS A 262 21.60 -8.79 -20.38
N THR A 263 21.16 -7.91 -21.26
CA THR A 263 20.66 -8.28 -22.60
C THR A 263 21.71 -8.16 -23.71
N SER A 264 22.96 -7.86 -23.35
CA SER A 264 24.05 -7.73 -24.32
C SER A 264 24.37 -9.09 -24.98
N LYS A 265 24.89 -9.05 -26.21
CA LYS A 265 25.35 -10.26 -26.88
C LYS A 265 26.42 -11.01 -26.07
N HIS A 266 27.28 -10.26 -25.37
CA HIS A 266 28.32 -10.82 -24.52
C HIS A 266 27.71 -11.62 -23.36
N THR A 267 26.74 -11.04 -22.65
CA THR A 267 26.06 -11.69 -21.55
C THR A 267 25.26 -12.93 -21.99
N MET A 268 24.55 -12.81 -23.12
CA MET A 268 23.79 -13.95 -23.63
C MET A 268 24.71 -15.11 -24.05
N ALA A 269 25.85 -14.82 -24.71
CA ALA A 269 26.84 -15.84 -24.99
C ALA A 269 27.50 -16.43 -23.74
N TYR A 270 27.70 -15.62 -22.71
CA TYR A 270 28.22 -16.10 -21.44
C TYR A 270 27.23 -17.08 -20.77
N LEU A 271 25.95 -16.75 -20.73
CA LEU A 271 24.91 -17.64 -20.19
C LEU A 271 24.82 -18.95 -20.97
N ASP A 272 24.82 -18.89 -22.30
CA ASP A 272 24.76 -20.06 -23.17
C ASP A 272 25.92 -21.03 -22.93
N ASN A 273 27.12 -20.52 -22.59
CA ASN A 273 28.30 -21.32 -22.32
C ASN A 273 28.51 -21.79 -20.88
N ASN A 274 27.83 -21.15 -19.90
CA ASN A 274 28.10 -21.38 -18.47
C ASN A 274 26.90 -21.89 -17.67
N LEU A 275 25.68 -21.87 -18.25
CA LEU A 275 24.53 -22.50 -17.61
C LEU A 275 24.66 -24.03 -17.69
N PRO A 276 24.18 -24.78 -16.68
CA PRO A 276 24.01 -26.23 -16.76
C PRO A 276 23.06 -26.62 -17.90
N ASP A 277 23.24 -27.81 -18.47
CA ASP A 277 22.42 -28.31 -19.59
C ASP A 277 20.92 -28.35 -19.29
N GLU A 278 20.54 -28.56 -18.02
CA GLU A 278 19.15 -28.61 -17.58
C GLU A 278 18.60 -27.26 -17.10
N ALA A 279 19.43 -26.22 -17.09
CA ALA A 279 19.03 -24.87 -16.74
C ALA A 279 18.56 -24.10 -18.00
N ASP A 280 17.63 -23.18 -17.79
CA ASP A 280 17.08 -22.33 -18.83
C ASP A 280 17.17 -20.86 -18.41
N VAL A 281 17.14 -19.94 -19.36
CA VAL A 281 17.07 -18.50 -19.11
C VAL A 281 15.80 -17.91 -19.69
N LEU A 282 15.09 -17.13 -18.87
CA LEU A 282 13.96 -16.38 -19.36
C LEU A 282 14.45 -15.22 -20.22
N LEU A 283 14.16 -15.30 -21.51
CA LEU A 283 14.65 -14.33 -22.47
C LEU A 283 14.05 -12.94 -22.24
N PRO A 284 14.80 -11.86 -22.50
CA PRO A 284 14.32 -10.49 -22.32
C PRO A 284 13.07 -10.15 -23.14
N GLU A 285 12.86 -10.82 -24.29
CA GLU A 285 11.67 -10.68 -25.11
C GLU A 285 10.42 -11.35 -24.51
N ASP A 286 10.58 -12.24 -23.55
CA ASP A 286 9.48 -12.88 -22.86
C ASP A 286 9.10 -12.15 -21.55
N TRP A 287 10.02 -11.31 -21.03
CA TRP A 287 9.74 -10.49 -19.86
C TRP A 287 8.97 -9.21 -20.24
N PRO A 288 7.85 -8.89 -19.58
CA PRO A 288 7.11 -7.65 -19.85
C PRO A 288 7.97 -6.42 -19.54
N PRO A 289 7.99 -5.39 -20.41
CA PRO A 289 8.79 -4.20 -20.15
C PRO A 289 8.29 -3.43 -18.94
N HIS A 290 9.19 -2.85 -18.17
CA HIS A 290 8.89 -2.03 -17.00
C HIS A 290 7.98 -2.74 -15.96
N SER A 291 8.36 -3.97 -15.58
CA SER A 291 7.57 -4.82 -14.68
C SER A 291 8.31 -5.24 -13.41
N PRO A 292 8.71 -4.29 -12.54
CA PRO A 292 9.27 -4.63 -11.22
C PRO A 292 8.23 -5.33 -10.32
N ASP A 293 6.96 -5.16 -10.62
CA ASP A 293 5.84 -5.84 -9.97
C ASP A 293 5.82 -7.36 -10.15
N LEU A 294 6.63 -7.90 -11.06
CA LEU A 294 6.78 -9.33 -11.32
C LEU A 294 8.06 -9.93 -10.72
N ASN A 295 9.01 -9.11 -10.26
CA ASN A 295 10.22 -9.57 -9.60
C ASN A 295 10.07 -9.48 -8.07
N PRO A 296 10.09 -10.61 -7.34
CA PRO A 296 9.94 -10.61 -5.88
C PRO A 296 11.01 -9.79 -5.14
N LEU A 297 12.21 -9.68 -5.68
CA LEU A 297 13.26 -8.82 -5.11
C LEU A 297 12.80 -7.36 -5.07
N ASP A 298 12.27 -6.85 -6.19
CA ASP A 298 11.80 -5.48 -6.32
C ASP A 298 10.60 -5.16 -5.41
N TYR A 299 9.53 -5.97 -5.49
CA TYR A 299 8.27 -5.61 -4.83
C TYR A 299 8.23 -5.97 -3.34
N CYS A 300 9.09 -6.89 -2.87
CA CYS A 300 9.03 -7.39 -1.49
C CYS A 300 10.39 -7.40 -0.78
N ILE A 301 11.36 -8.14 -1.31
CA ILE A 301 12.57 -8.54 -0.58
C ILE A 301 13.48 -7.35 -0.28
N TRP A 302 13.74 -6.46 -1.23
CA TRP A 302 14.55 -5.27 -0.98
C TRP A 302 13.96 -4.37 0.10
N SER A 303 12.63 -4.24 0.13
CA SER A 303 11.94 -3.49 1.17
C SER A 303 12.04 -4.17 2.54
N SER A 304 11.98 -5.51 2.59
CA SER A 304 12.18 -6.27 3.82
C SER A 304 13.61 -6.17 4.33
N LEU A 305 14.60 -6.30 3.44
CA LEU A 305 16.01 -6.11 3.74
C LEU A 305 16.27 -4.71 4.31
N ALA A 306 15.79 -3.67 3.63
CA ALA A 306 15.94 -2.28 4.09
C ALA A 306 15.38 -2.08 5.51
N ARG A 307 14.20 -2.61 5.81
CA ARG A 307 13.61 -2.53 7.16
C ARG A 307 14.48 -3.19 8.24
N LYS A 308 15.18 -4.28 7.90
CA LYS A 308 16.09 -4.98 8.83
C LYS A 308 17.39 -4.21 9.00
N VAL A 309 17.99 -3.70 7.91
CA VAL A 309 19.24 -2.92 7.90
C VAL A 309 19.07 -1.62 8.70
N PHE A 310 18.05 -0.84 8.42
CA PHE A 310 17.84 0.49 9.01
C PHE A 310 17.08 0.48 10.35
N LYS A 311 16.99 -0.66 11.03
CA LYS A 311 16.57 -0.70 12.45
C LYS A 311 17.50 0.08 13.36
N VAL A 312 18.75 0.26 12.96
CA VAL A 312 19.77 1.03 13.64
C VAL A 312 20.32 2.11 12.71
N LYS A 313 20.82 3.19 13.30
CA LYS A 313 21.47 4.26 12.53
C LYS A 313 22.79 3.72 11.94
N ILE A 314 22.94 3.84 10.63
CA ILE A 314 24.15 3.48 9.91
C ILE A 314 25.21 4.58 10.10
N ARG A 315 26.47 4.20 10.35
CA ARG A 315 27.56 5.13 10.62
C ARG A 315 28.35 5.47 9.35
N ASP A 316 28.68 4.47 8.58
CA ASP A 316 29.55 4.53 7.42
C ASP A 316 29.25 3.37 6.44
N VAL A 317 30.02 3.26 5.37
CA VAL A 317 29.84 2.24 4.33
C VAL A 317 30.14 0.83 4.87
N ASP A 318 31.21 0.68 5.68
CA ASP A 318 31.60 -0.61 6.23
C ASP A 318 30.50 -1.15 7.14
N HIS A 319 29.98 -0.30 8.03
CA HIS A 319 28.85 -0.66 8.87
C HIS A 319 27.57 -0.98 8.03
N LEU A 320 27.36 -0.30 6.90
CA LEU A 320 26.25 -0.64 5.98
C LEU A 320 26.45 -2.04 5.39
N CYS A 321 27.67 -2.37 4.94
CA CYS A 321 28.00 -3.70 4.39
C CYS A 321 27.76 -4.81 5.42
N ASP A 322 28.28 -4.64 6.65
CA ASP A 322 28.05 -5.59 7.74
C ASP A 322 26.56 -5.80 8.02
N ARG A 323 25.81 -4.69 8.12
CA ARG A 323 24.36 -4.76 8.36
C ARG A 323 23.57 -5.39 7.22
N LEU A 324 24.00 -5.18 5.97
CA LEU A 324 23.40 -5.81 4.79
C LEU A 324 23.60 -7.33 4.85
N GLY A 325 24.82 -7.80 5.15
CA GLY A 325 25.11 -9.23 5.31
C GLY A 325 24.28 -9.86 6.43
N GLU A 326 24.32 -9.27 7.64
CA GLU A 326 23.54 -9.77 8.78
C GLU A 326 22.03 -9.80 8.52
N ALA A 327 21.51 -8.76 7.87
CA ALA A 327 20.08 -8.67 7.56
C ALA A 327 19.65 -9.64 6.45
N TRP A 328 20.54 -9.92 5.49
CA TRP A 328 20.30 -10.91 4.45
C TRP A 328 20.16 -12.32 5.04
N GLU A 329 21.04 -12.70 5.99
CA GLU A 329 20.91 -13.98 6.68
C GLU A 329 19.58 -14.13 7.45
N GLN A 330 19.00 -13.01 7.92
CA GLN A 330 17.71 -12.99 8.63
C GLN A 330 16.48 -13.09 7.70
N ILE A 331 16.66 -13.02 6.37
CA ILE A 331 15.57 -13.28 5.43
C ILE A 331 15.43 -14.80 5.30
N GLY A 332 14.38 -15.34 5.90
CA GLY A 332 14.07 -16.76 5.84
C GLY A 332 13.33 -17.15 4.56
N GLN A 333 13.30 -18.46 4.28
CA GLN A 333 12.56 -18.99 3.13
C GLN A 333 11.06 -18.66 3.18
N GLU A 334 10.49 -18.54 4.37
CA GLU A 334 9.08 -18.14 4.59
C GLU A 334 8.76 -16.72 4.09
N GLU A 335 9.77 -15.84 3.97
CA GLU A 335 9.58 -14.50 3.39
C GLU A 335 9.69 -14.51 1.84
N ILE A 336 10.29 -15.57 1.29
CA ILE A 336 10.53 -15.72 -0.16
C ILE A 336 9.38 -16.49 -0.83
N ASP A 337 8.83 -17.49 -0.14
CA ASP A 337 7.69 -18.32 -0.59
C ASP A 337 6.36 -17.54 -0.59
#